data_ddb705c56fc42ac8f2e469441e64ab66
#
_entry.id   ddb705c56fc42ac8f2e469441e64ab66
#
_cell.length_a   1.000
_cell.length_b   1.000
_cell.length_c   1.000
_cell.angle_alpha   90.00
_cell.angle_beta   90.00
_cell.angle_gamma   90.00
#
_symmetry.space_group_name_H-M   'P 1'
#
loop_
_entity.id
_entity.type
_entity.pdbx_description
1 polymer ?
#
loop_
_entity_poly.entity_id
_entity_poly.type
_entity_poly.pdbx_seq_one_letter_code
_entity_poly.pdbx_strand_id
1 'polypeptide(L)'
;LYLFESAIDLLSFATMAQEDKLPWRSQHLLSLAGVYQPKKNLTERRLPLALSQYLRDHREVQTIYLCLDNDLAGRSAADAIRQQLAGKYVVRDGFPCQGKDYNDWLCLRKGLPITKTVPKTERSMAR
;
A
#
# COMPACT_ATOMS: atom_id res chain seq x y z
N LEU A 1 -3.92 -4.17 10.21
CA LEU A 1 -3.93 -4.57 8.81
C LEU A 1 -2.97 -3.73 7.99
N TYR A 2 -2.12 -4.38 7.25
CA TYR A 2 -1.22 -3.75 6.29
C TYR A 2 -1.79 -3.97 4.90
N LEU A 3 -2.07 -2.89 4.18
CA LEU A 3 -2.74 -2.92 2.89
C LEU A 3 -1.77 -2.56 1.77
N PHE A 4 -1.69 -3.43 0.77
CA PHE A 4 -0.78 -3.30 -0.38
C PHE A 4 -1.55 -3.26 -1.69
N GLU A 5 -0.99 -2.61 -2.71
CA GLU A 5 -1.61 -2.62 -4.03
C GLU A 5 -1.51 -3.98 -4.71
N SER A 6 -0.40 -4.67 -4.53
CA SER A 6 -0.14 -5.91 -5.24
C SER A 6 0.42 -6.98 -4.32
N ALA A 7 0.30 -8.22 -4.77
CA ALA A 7 0.82 -9.36 -4.02
C ALA A 7 2.34 -9.30 -3.91
N ILE A 8 3.04 -8.81 -4.93
CA ILE A 8 4.50 -8.74 -4.87
C ILE A 8 4.98 -7.76 -3.81
N ASP A 9 4.25 -6.66 -3.60
CA ASP A 9 4.59 -5.71 -2.56
C ASP A 9 4.34 -6.29 -1.18
N LEU A 10 3.24 -7.02 -1.00
CA LEU A 10 2.96 -7.72 0.23
C LEU A 10 4.07 -8.72 0.56
N LEU A 11 4.48 -9.52 -0.43
CA LEU A 11 5.54 -10.51 -0.24
C LEU A 11 6.89 -9.84 0.03
N SER A 12 7.15 -8.71 -0.60
CA SER A 12 8.39 -7.94 -0.35
C SER A 12 8.42 -7.43 1.09
N PHE A 13 7.30 -6.90 1.57
CA PHE A 13 7.16 -6.48 2.97
C PHE A 13 7.42 -7.66 3.91
N ALA A 14 6.77 -8.79 3.65
CA ALA A 14 6.93 -9.98 4.50
C ALA A 14 8.38 -10.47 4.50
N THR A 15 9.05 -10.41 3.35
CA THR A 15 10.46 -10.81 3.23
C THR A 15 11.35 -9.93 4.09
N MET A 16 11.18 -8.60 3.99
CA MET A 16 11.98 -7.67 4.79
C MET A 16 11.68 -7.82 6.28
N ALA A 17 10.41 -8.01 6.63
CA ALA A 17 10.03 -8.23 8.03
C ALA A 17 10.67 -9.53 8.57
N GLN A 18 10.69 -10.58 7.74
CA GLN A 18 11.33 -11.85 8.12
C GLN A 18 12.82 -11.64 8.37
N GLU A 19 13.48 -10.88 7.51
CA GLU A 19 14.90 -10.58 7.66
C GLU A 19 15.18 -9.78 8.92
N ASP A 20 14.28 -8.87 9.26
CA ASP A 20 14.40 -8.04 10.46
C ASP A 20 13.84 -8.72 11.70
N LYS A 21 13.41 -9.96 11.58
CA LYS A 21 12.87 -10.77 12.69
C LYS A 21 11.63 -10.14 13.32
N LEU A 22 10.82 -9.46 12.50
CA LEU A 22 9.55 -8.89 12.93
C LEU A 22 8.43 -9.91 12.75
N PRO A 23 7.40 -9.90 13.63
CA PRO A 23 6.37 -10.93 13.64
C PRO A 23 5.28 -10.69 12.59
N TRP A 24 5.65 -10.74 11.31
CA TRP A 24 4.71 -10.47 10.23
C TRP A 24 3.60 -11.52 10.11
N ARG A 25 3.87 -12.77 10.55
CA ARG A 25 2.88 -13.87 10.44
C ARG A 25 1.67 -13.67 11.34
N SER A 26 1.80 -12.90 12.39
CA SER A 26 0.70 -12.60 13.29
C SER A 26 -0.06 -11.34 12.90
N GLN A 27 0.31 -10.71 11.79
CA GLN A 27 -0.33 -9.49 11.31
C GLN A 27 -1.29 -9.79 10.18
N HIS A 28 -2.31 -8.95 10.03
CA HIS A 28 -3.19 -9.00 8.87
C HIS A 28 -2.48 -8.33 7.70
N LEU A 29 -2.35 -9.04 6.60
CA LEU A 29 -1.76 -8.53 5.36
C LEU A 29 -2.75 -8.75 4.24
N LEU A 30 -3.03 -7.72 3.46
CA LEU A 30 -4.00 -7.80 2.37
C LEU A 30 -3.44 -7.11 1.13
N SER A 31 -3.54 -7.79 0.00
CA SER A 31 -3.26 -7.22 -1.32
C SER A 31 -4.57 -6.89 -2.02
N LEU A 32 -4.63 -5.71 -2.62
CA LEU A 32 -5.79 -5.30 -3.42
C LEU A 32 -5.82 -5.97 -4.79
N ALA A 33 -4.74 -6.67 -5.15
CA ALA A 33 -4.62 -7.39 -6.42
C ALA A 33 -4.74 -6.47 -7.63
N GLY A 34 -4.24 -5.25 -7.51
CA GLY A 34 -4.23 -4.30 -8.62
C GLY A 34 -4.44 -2.88 -8.15
N VAL A 35 -4.50 -2.00 -9.13
CA VAL A 35 -4.61 -0.57 -8.85
C VAL A 35 -6.04 -0.20 -8.52
N TYR A 36 -6.23 0.41 -7.36
CA TYR A 36 -7.50 1.02 -6.99
C TYR A 36 -7.55 2.43 -7.56
N GLN A 37 -8.56 2.70 -8.39
CA GLN A 37 -8.75 4.01 -9.01
C GLN A 37 -9.92 4.71 -8.34
N PRO A 38 -9.66 5.68 -7.44
CA PRO A 38 -10.74 6.43 -6.82
C PRO A 38 -11.54 7.20 -7.88
N LYS A 39 -12.85 7.19 -7.73
CA LYS A 39 -13.71 7.99 -8.60
C LYS A 39 -13.49 9.47 -8.34
N LYS A 40 -13.61 10.29 -9.38
CA LYS A 40 -13.49 11.74 -9.24
C LYS A 40 -14.61 12.32 -8.40
N ASN A 41 -15.81 11.77 -8.54
CA ASN A 41 -16.97 12.19 -7.76
C ASN A 41 -16.89 11.54 -6.38
N LEU A 42 -16.81 12.35 -5.34
CA LEU A 42 -16.71 11.87 -3.97
C LEU A 42 -17.87 10.97 -3.56
N THR A 43 -19.08 11.24 -4.06
CA THR A 43 -20.25 10.43 -3.72
C THR A 43 -20.19 9.02 -4.30
N GLU A 44 -19.37 8.84 -5.33
CA GLU A 44 -19.19 7.53 -5.97
C GLU A 44 -17.97 6.79 -5.48
N ARG A 45 -17.15 7.43 -4.65
CA ARG A 45 -15.96 6.78 -4.09
C ARG A 45 -16.38 5.71 -3.11
N ARG A 46 -15.82 4.53 -3.28
CA ARG A 46 -16.09 3.39 -2.42
C ARG A 46 -14.78 2.74 -2.04
N LEU A 47 -14.81 2.03 -0.93
CA LEU A 47 -13.67 1.20 -0.57
C LEU A 47 -13.47 0.12 -1.62
N PRO A 48 -12.21 -0.27 -1.89
CA PRO A 48 -11.97 -1.47 -2.68
C PRO A 48 -12.73 -2.65 -2.10
N LEU A 49 -13.32 -3.46 -2.97
CA LEU A 49 -14.17 -4.56 -2.54
C LEU A 49 -13.43 -5.53 -1.63
N ALA A 50 -12.18 -5.85 -1.97
CA ALA A 50 -11.37 -6.76 -1.17
C ALA A 50 -11.20 -6.22 0.25
N LEU A 51 -10.96 -4.92 0.39
CA LEU A 51 -10.80 -4.31 1.70
C LEU A 51 -12.12 -4.33 2.49
N SER A 52 -13.22 -3.96 1.86
CA SER A 52 -14.53 -3.98 2.51
C SER A 52 -14.86 -5.36 3.04
N GLN A 53 -14.65 -6.38 2.21
CA GLN A 53 -14.94 -7.75 2.59
C GLN A 53 -14.03 -8.21 3.72
N TYR A 54 -12.75 -7.90 3.63
CA TYR A 54 -11.80 -8.28 4.66
C TYR A 54 -12.17 -7.68 6.01
N LEU A 55 -12.55 -6.42 6.04
CA LEU A 55 -12.93 -5.74 7.28
C LEU A 55 -14.21 -6.30 7.87
N ARG A 56 -15.15 -6.75 7.03
CA ARG A 56 -16.35 -7.42 7.53
C ARG A 56 -16.02 -8.76 8.15
N ASP A 57 -15.08 -9.48 7.58
CA ASP A 57 -14.70 -10.83 8.05
C ASP A 57 -13.76 -10.78 9.26
N HIS A 58 -13.05 -9.67 9.46
CA HIS A 58 -12.05 -9.55 10.51
C HIS A 58 -12.31 -8.32 11.38
N ARG A 59 -13.33 -8.42 12.21
CA ARG A 59 -13.77 -7.29 13.05
C ARG A 59 -12.77 -6.90 14.13
N GLU A 60 -11.79 -7.73 14.40
CA GLU A 60 -10.71 -7.41 15.33
C GLU A 60 -9.75 -6.36 14.81
N VAL A 61 -9.76 -6.09 13.51
CA VAL A 61 -8.91 -5.07 12.91
C VAL A 61 -9.37 -3.68 13.36
N GLN A 62 -8.46 -2.91 13.93
CA GLN A 62 -8.72 -1.55 14.39
C GLN A 62 -7.84 -0.51 13.70
N THR A 63 -6.65 -0.91 13.30
CA THR A 63 -5.66 -0.03 12.67
C THR A 63 -5.32 -0.54 11.28
N ILE A 64 -5.26 0.38 10.32
CA ILE A 64 -4.95 0.06 8.94
C ILE A 64 -3.76 0.91 8.51
N TYR A 65 -2.71 0.25 8.03
CA TYR A 65 -1.54 0.89 7.46
C TYR A 65 -1.66 0.86 5.95
N LEU A 66 -1.63 2.03 5.33
CA LEU A 66 -1.76 2.16 3.88
C LEU A 66 -0.39 2.05 3.24
N CYS A 67 0.01 0.82 2.93
CA CYS A 67 1.32 0.50 2.35
C CYS A 67 1.23 0.49 0.83
N LEU A 68 0.62 1.51 0.29
CA LEU A 68 0.40 1.65 -1.15
C LEU A 68 1.63 2.26 -1.82
N ASP A 69 1.63 2.30 -3.14
CA ASP A 69 2.74 2.86 -3.89
C ASP A 69 2.94 4.34 -3.56
N ASN A 70 4.19 4.75 -3.43
CA ASN A 70 4.54 6.13 -3.15
C ASN A 70 4.59 6.91 -4.47
N ASP A 71 3.46 7.03 -5.12
CA ASP A 71 3.26 7.79 -6.33
C ASP A 71 1.91 8.50 -6.26
N LEU A 72 1.59 9.26 -7.29
CA LEU A 72 0.38 10.06 -7.29
C LEU A 72 -0.87 9.20 -7.16
N ALA A 73 -0.94 8.10 -7.91
CA ALA A 73 -2.08 7.20 -7.86
C ALA A 73 -2.22 6.54 -6.49
N GLY A 74 -1.11 6.08 -5.91
CA GLY A 74 -1.12 5.46 -4.59
C GLY A 74 -1.52 6.42 -3.50
N ARG A 75 -1.03 7.64 -3.55
CA ARG A 75 -1.39 8.67 -2.56
C ARG A 75 -2.85 9.06 -2.69
N SER A 76 -3.35 9.16 -3.91
CA SER A 76 -4.78 9.47 -4.14
C SER A 76 -5.67 8.35 -3.61
N ALA A 77 -5.29 7.10 -3.84
CA ALA A 77 -6.01 5.96 -3.31
C ALA A 77 -5.98 5.96 -1.78
N ALA A 78 -4.83 6.27 -1.18
CA ALA A 78 -4.69 6.34 0.27
C ALA A 78 -5.62 7.40 0.86
N ASP A 79 -5.68 8.57 0.25
CA ASP A 79 -6.55 9.65 0.71
C ASP A 79 -8.02 9.24 0.65
N ALA A 80 -8.42 8.59 -0.44
CA ALA A 80 -9.80 8.14 -0.61
C ALA A 80 -10.18 7.10 0.46
N ILE A 81 -9.29 6.14 0.70
CA ILE A 81 -9.52 5.12 1.72
C ILE A 81 -9.58 5.75 3.10
N ARG A 82 -8.67 6.68 3.41
CA ARG A 82 -8.66 7.37 4.70
C ARG A 82 -9.98 8.09 4.94
N GLN A 83 -10.48 8.80 3.95
CA GLN A 83 -11.74 9.52 4.07
C GLN A 83 -12.91 8.57 4.34
N GLN A 84 -12.93 7.40 3.68
CA GLN A 84 -13.99 6.44 3.85
C GLN A 84 -13.98 5.78 5.24
N LEU A 85 -12.81 5.64 5.83
CA LEU A 85 -12.66 4.93 7.11
C LEU A 85 -12.52 5.85 8.31
N ALA A 86 -12.50 7.16 8.09
CA ALA A 86 -12.36 8.13 9.18
C ALA A 86 -13.45 7.94 10.23
N GLY A 87 -13.05 7.94 11.48
CA GLY A 87 -13.97 7.76 12.61
C GLY A 87 -14.32 6.30 12.92
N LYS A 88 -14.00 5.37 12.05
CA LYS A 88 -14.26 3.94 12.26
C LYS A 88 -13.00 3.15 12.53
N TYR A 89 -11.88 3.57 11.96
CA TYR A 89 -10.58 2.91 12.08
C TYR A 89 -9.49 3.94 12.30
N VAL A 90 -8.41 3.50 12.92
CA VAL A 90 -7.17 4.28 12.94
C VAL A 90 -6.47 3.99 11.61
N VAL A 91 -6.26 5.01 10.80
CA VAL A 91 -5.64 4.85 9.49
C VAL A 91 -4.31 5.60 9.49
N ARG A 92 -3.24 4.89 9.17
CA ARG A 92 -1.89 5.45 9.16
C ARG A 92 -1.24 5.24 7.80
N ASP A 93 -0.36 6.16 7.45
CA ASP A 93 0.45 6.00 6.26
C ASP A 93 1.50 4.93 6.48
N GLY A 94 1.71 4.10 5.47
CA GLY A 94 2.73 3.07 5.48
C GLY A 94 3.45 3.00 4.15
N PHE A 95 3.59 4.13 3.45
CA PHE A 95 4.30 4.19 2.18
C PHE A 95 5.72 3.68 2.36
N PRO A 96 6.30 3.03 1.33
CA PRO A 96 7.68 2.56 1.43
C PRO A 96 8.64 3.72 1.66
N CYS A 97 9.65 3.49 2.49
CA CYS A 97 10.64 4.51 2.82
C CYS A 97 11.62 4.74 1.68
N GLN A 98 11.78 3.76 0.80
CA GLN A 98 12.68 3.82 -0.34
C GLN A 98 11.98 3.28 -1.57
N GLY A 99 12.21 3.92 -2.72
CA GLY A 99 11.61 3.50 -3.95
C GLY A 99 10.15 3.87 -4.06
N LYS A 100 9.51 3.38 -5.10
CA LYS A 100 8.11 3.67 -5.38
C LYS A 100 7.19 2.72 -4.62
N ASP A 101 7.60 1.47 -4.48
CA ASP A 101 6.80 0.44 -3.84
C ASP A 101 7.68 -0.45 -2.95
N TYR A 102 7.06 -1.38 -2.24
CA TYR A 102 7.79 -2.26 -1.34
C TYR A 102 8.73 -3.20 -2.09
N ASN A 103 8.40 -3.58 -3.32
CA ASN A 103 9.30 -4.38 -4.13
C ASN A 103 10.58 -3.60 -4.46
N ASP A 104 10.46 -2.31 -4.81
CA ASP A 104 11.62 -1.45 -5.02
C ASP A 104 12.48 -1.38 -3.76
N TRP A 105 11.85 -1.20 -2.61
CA TRP A 105 12.57 -1.13 -1.34
C TRP A 105 13.36 -2.41 -1.09
N LEU A 106 12.74 -3.58 -1.29
CA LEU A 106 13.43 -4.85 -1.13
C LEU A 106 14.61 -4.97 -2.10
N CYS A 107 14.42 -4.60 -3.35
CA CYS A 107 15.49 -4.62 -4.35
C CYS A 107 16.67 -3.73 -3.96
N LEU A 108 16.37 -2.52 -3.53
CA LEU A 108 17.40 -1.59 -3.06
C LEU A 108 18.16 -2.13 -1.86
N ARG A 109 17.44 -2.73 -0.94
CA ARG A 109 18.01 -3.32 0.26
C ARG A 109 18.95 -4.48 -0.08
N LYS A 110 18.65 -5.22 -1.13
CA LYS A 110 19.47 -6.35 -1.60
C LYS A 110 20.58 -5.92 -2.57
N GLY A 111 20.67 -4.64 -2.88
CA GLY A 111 21.63 -4.18 -3.85
C GLY A 111 21.29 -4.56 -5.28
N LEU A 112 20.02 -4.88 -5.54
CA LEU A 112 19.55 -5.25 -6.87
C LEU A 112 19.07 -4.02 -7.62
N PRO A 113 19.20 -4.01 -8.97
CA PRO A 113 18.69 -2.89 -9.76
C PRO A 113 17.16 -2.84 -9.69
N ILE A 114 16.64 -1.63 -9.67
CA ILE A 114 15.20 -1.40 -9.76
C ILE A 114 14.82 -1.50 -11.22
N THR A 115 13.96 -2.47 -11.55
CA THR A 115 13.53 -2.69 -12.92
C THR A 115 12.47 -1.68 -13.36
N LYS A 116 11.74 -1.13 -12.42
CA LYS A 116 10.77 -0.08 -12.70
C LYS A 116 11.49 1.25 -12.70
N THR A 117 12.01 1.64 -13.84
CA THR A 117 12.62 2.94 -13.94
C THR A 117 11.55 4.01 -13.99
N VAL A 118 11.75 5.06 -13.24
CA VAL A 118 10.94 6.25 -13.39
C VAL A 118 11.13 6.76 -14.80
N PRO A 119 10.07 6.96 -15.58
CA PRO A 119 10.21 7.49 -16.92
C PRO A 119 11.00 8.79 -16.90
N LYS A 120 11.80 9.00 -17.94
CA LYS A 120 12.61 10.21 -18.01
C LYS A 120 11.77 11.48 -17.92
N THR A 121 10.56 11.44 -18.46
CA THR A 121 9.64 12.56 -18.38
C THR A 121 9.26 12.87 -16.93
N GLU A 122 9.02 11.86 -16.14
CA GLU A 122 8.72 12.08 -14.73
C GLU A 122 9.90 12.63 -13.98
N ARG A 123 11.10 12.13 -14.30
CA ARG A 123 12.31 12.67 -13.71
C ARG A 123 12.53 14.11 -14.14
N SER A 124 12.17 14.44 -15.38
CA SER A 124 12.26 15.81 -15.86
C SER A 124 11.29 16.72 -15.13
N MET A 125 10.11 16.21 -14.84
CA MET A 125 9.12 16.97 -14.09
C MET A 125 9.49 17.15 -12.63
N ALA A 126 10.26 16.25 -12.10
CA ALA A 126 10.75 16.33 -10.72
C ALA A 126 11.85 17.37 -10.55
N ARG A 127 12.32 17.94 -11.62
CA ARG A 127 13.40 18.90 -11.64
C ARG A 127 12.91 20.32 -11.58
#